data_655b89d73d30ac1b452809a8a866124c
#
_entry.id   655b89d73d30ac1b452809a8a866124c
#
_cell.length_a   1.000
_cell.length_b   1.000
_cell.length_c   1.000
_cell.angle_alpha   90.00
_cell.angle_beta   90.00
_cell.angle_gamma   90.00
#
_symmetry.space_group_name_H-M   'P 1'
#
loop_
_entity.id
_entity.type
_entity.pdbx_description
1 polymer ?
#
loop_
_entity_poly.entity_id
_entity_poly.type
_entity_poly.pdbx_seq_one_letter_code
_entity_poly.pdbx_strand_id
1 'polypeptide(L)' 'MSSTQLSNETITNIDAIAQLLHETAVHHDAFEQASGPHDWWDWYAAYFDARRRGRTVEDATVAADRYMAEVKGVPAARA' A
#
# COMPACT_ATOMS: atom_id res chain seq x y z
N MET A 1 1.94 17.33 -22.90
CA MET A 1 1.86 17.08 -22.40
C MET A 1 2.04 16.87 -21.71
N SER A 2 2.19 16.89 -21.47
CA SER A 2 2.34 16.69 -20.74
C SER A 2 2.29 16.05 -20.02
N SER A 3 2.26 15.63 -19.93
CA SER A 3 2.09 14.78 -19.20
C SER A 3 2.97 14.58 -18.33
N THR A 4 3.69 14.82 -18.52
CA THR A 4 4.54 14.61 -17.81
C THR A 4 4.56 15.18 -16.71
N GLN A 5 4.15 15.79 -16.55
CA GLN A 5 4.21 16.30 -15.62
C GLN A 5 4.06 15.88 -14.68
N LEU A 6 4.37 15.39 -14.50
CA LEU A 6 4.41 15.07 -13.78
C LEU A 6 4.18 14.29 -12.88
N SER A 7 5.06 13.61 -12.20
CA SER A 7 4.81 12.66 -11.25
C SER A 7 4.09 13.14 -10.07
N ASN A 8 4.33 14.29 -9.62
CA ASN A 8 3.54 14.88 -8.55
C ASN A 8 2.11 14.98 -8.91
N GLU A 9 1.86 15.41 -10.11
CA GLU A 9 0.51 15.52 -10.58
C GLU A 9 -0.12 14.17 -10.72
N THR A 10 0.67 13.17 -11.08
CA THR A 10 0.16 11.83 -11.20
C THR A 10 -0.37 11.33 -9.87
N ILE A 11 0.37 11.60 -8.80
CA ILE A 11 -0.05 11.16 -7.48
C ILE A 11 -1.32 11.83 -7.04
N THR A 12 -1.56 13.06 -7.49
CA THR A 12 -2.72 13.81 -7.04
C THR A 12 -3.91 13.74 -7.97
N ASN A 13 -3.76 13.15 -9.16
CA ASN A 13 -4.91 13.09 -10.04
C ASN A 13 -5.72 11.83 -9.78
N ILE A 14 -7.00 11.88 -10.18
CA ILE A 14 -7.96 10.86 -9.81
C ILE A 14 -7.60 9.51 -10.40
N ASP A 15 -7.17 9.47 -11.64
CA ASP A 15 -6.79 8.22 -12.28
C ASP A 15 -5.63 7.55 -11.56
N ALA A 16 -4.62 8.34 -11.21
CA ALA A 16 -3.45 7.80 -10.53
C ALA A 16 -3.84 7.29 -9.14
N ILE A 17 -4.71 8.02 -8.46
CA ILE A 17 -5.18 7.60 -7.14
C ILE A 17 -5.96 6.29 -7.27
N ALA A 18 -6.82 6.20 -8.26
CA ALA A 18 -7.60 4.98 -8.48
C ALA A 18 -6.69 3.79 -8.77
N GLN A 19 -5.67 3.99 -9.59
CA GLN A 19 -4.73 2.92 -9.90
C GLN A 19 -3.95 2.49 -8.66
N LEU A 20 -3.54 3.44 -7.85
CA LEU A 20 -2.81 3.13 -6.63
C LEU A 20 -3.70 2.40 -5.64
N LEU A 21 -4.97 2.78 -5.54
CA LEU A 21 -5.90 2.07 -4.66
C LEU A 21 -6.12 0.64 -5.15
N HIS A 22 -6.23 0.46 -6.47
CA HIS A 22 -6.39 -0.88 -7.02
C HIS A 22 -5.15 -1.74 -6.74
N GLU A 23 -3.98 -1.18 -6.99
CA GLU A 23 -2.72 -1.87 -6.68
C GLU A 23 -2.66 -2.25 -5.21
N THR A 24 -3.05 -1.32 -4.34
CA THR A 24 -3.04 -1.55 -2.91
C THR A 24 -3.98 -2.68 -2.52
N ALA A 25 -5.15 -2.73 -3.15
CA ALA A 25 -6.13 -3.78 -2.86
C ALA A 25 -5.59 -5.16 -3.25
N VAL A 26 -4.92 -5.24 -4.38
CA VAL A 26 -4.34 -6.52 -4.83
C VAL A 26 -3.32 -7.04 -3.81
N HIS A 27 -2.45 -6.16 -3.36
CA HIS A 27 -1.42 -6.58 -2.40
C HIS A 27 -1.99 -6.80 -1.01
N HIS A 28 -3.04 -6.06 -0.64
CA HIS A 28 -3.73 -6.27 0.63
C HIS A 28 -4.38 -7.65 0.68
N ASP A 29 -4.89 -8.14 -0.44
CA ASP A 29 -5.50 -9.48 -0.47
C ASP A 29 -4.51 -10.54 -0.02
N ALA A 30 -3.28 -10.45 -0.47
CA ALA A 30 -2.25 -11.42 -0.07
C ALA A 30 -1.98 -11.34 1.44
N PHE A 31 -1.96 -10.13 1.98
CA PHE A 31 -1.77 -9.96 3.41
C PHE A 31 -2.97 -10.54 4.17
N GLU A 32 -4.17 -10.27 3.68
CA GLU A 32 -5.38 -10.71 4.36
C GLU A 32 -5.48 -12.24 4.41
N GLN A 33 -5.04 -12.90 3.35
CA GLN A 33 -5.06 -14.36 3.33
C GLN A 33 -4.06 -14.94 4.31
N ALA A 34 -3.01 -14.21 4.61
CA ALA A 34 -1.92 -14.70 5.47
C ALA A 34 -2.09 -14.29 6.93
N SER A 35 -3.00 -13.35 7.21
CA SER A 35 -3.15 -12.84 8.57
C SER A 35 -4.56 -13.06 9.04
N GLY A 36 -4.81 -12.76 10.31
CA GLY A 36 -6.14 -12.85 10.84
C GLY A 36 -6.95 -11.59 10.57
N PRO A 37 -8.14 -11.49 11.18
CA PRO A 37 -8.98 -10.32 11.01
C PRO A 37 -8.26 -9.05 11.44
N HIS A 38 -8.48 -7.99 10.68
CA HIS A 38 -7.88 -6.70 10.97
C HIS A 38 -8.66 -5.63 10.22
N ASP A 39 -8.41 -4.38 10.56
CA ASP A 39 -9.00 -3.27 9.84
C ASP A 39 -8.21 -3.07 8.56
N TRP A 40 -8.89 -3.20 7.42
CA TRP A 40 -8.20 -3.18 6.12
C TRP A 40 -7.49 -1.84 5.86
N TRP A 41 -8.03 -0.76 6.39
CA TRP A 41 -7.47 0.57 6.09
C TRP A 41 -6.11 0.80 6.72
N ASP A 42 -5.78 0.10 7.78
CA ASP A 42 -4.46 0.25 8.40
C ASP A 42 -3.35 -0.23 7.47
N TRP A 43 -3.51 -1.42 6.88
CA TRP A 43 -2.53 -1.93 5.93
C TRP A 43 -2.48 -1.05 4.68
N TYR A 44 -3.68 -0.66 4.19
CA TYR A 44 -3.78 0.21 3.02
C TYR A 44 -3.01 1.51 3.25
N ALA A 45 -3.21 2.13 4.39
CA ALA A 45 -2.58 3.42 4.66
C ALA A 45 -1.07 3.30 4.66
N ALA A 46 -0.54 2.26 5.27
CA ALA A 46 0.91 2.07 5.34
C ALA A 46 1.50 1.80 3.97
N TYR A 47 0.86 0.95 3.19
CA TYR A 47 1.31 0.65 1.83
C TYR A 47 1.22 1.90 0.96
N PHE A 48 0.08 2.56 1.01
CA PHE A 48 -0.20 3.74 0.20
C PHE A 48 0.84 4.82 0.49
N ASP A 49 1.12 5.06 1.75
CA ASP A 49 2.08 6.08 2.16
C ASP A 49 3.48 5.75 1.62
N ALA A 50 3.89 4.50 1.71
CA ALA A 50 5.20 4.11 1.22
C ALA A 50 5.31 4.31 -0.30
N ARG A 51 4.29 3.88 -1.05
CA ARG A 51 4.31 4.05 -2.49
C ARG A 51 4.32 5.53 -2.86
N ARG A 52 3.54 6.32 -2.13
CA ARG A 52 3.47 7.76 -2.39
C ARG A 52 4.82 8.44 -2.15
N ARG A 53 5.63 7.86 -1.28
CA ARG A 53 6.98 8.37 -1.01
C ARG A 53 7.99 7.85 -2.01
N GLY A 54 7.58 7.09 -2.99
CA GLY A 54 8.47 6.59 -4.04
C GLY A 54 9.07 5.23 -3.75
N ARG A 55 8.59 4.52 -2.74
CA ARG A 55 9.10 3.19 -2.44
C ARG A 55 8.57 2.19 -3.45
N THR A 56 9.34 1.13 -3.67
CA THR A 56 8.94 0.08 -4.59
C THR A 56 7.78 -0.72 -4.01
N VAL A 57 7.16 -1.54 -4.87
CA VAL A 57 6.09 -2.44 -4.42
C VAL A 57 6.60 -3.34 -3.29
N GLU A 58 7.79 -3.89 -3.45
CA GLU A 58 8.36 -4.77 -2.44
C GLU A 58 8.57 -4.04 -1.12
N ASP A 59 9.17 -2.86 -1.19
CA ASP A 59 9.43 -2.09 0.01
C ASP A 59 8.14 -1.65 0.69
N ALA A 60 7.14 -1.27 -0.10
CA ALA A 60 5.85 -0.87 0.45
C ALA A 60 5.15 -2.03 1.13
N THR A 61 5.24 -3.22 0.54
CA THR A 61 4.66 -4.42 1.15
C THR A 61 5.32 -4.71 2.48
N VAL A 62 6.65 -4.65 2.52
CA VAL A 62 7.38 -4.88 3.77
C VAL A 62 7.02 -3.83 4.80
N ALA A 63 6.92 -2.58 4.38
CA ALA A 63 6.59 -1.50 5.30
C ALA A 63 5.19 -1.68 5.90
N ALA A 64 4.23 -2.08 5.06
CA ALA A 64 2.86 -2.28 5.53
C ALA A 64 2.78 -3.48 6.48
N ASP A 65 3.44 -4.58 6.12
CA ASP A 65 3.47 -5.76 6.98
C ASP A 65 4.10 -5.44 8.33
N ARG A 66 5.19 -4.69 8.31
CA ARG A 66 5.88 -4.31 9.55
C ARG A 66 5.01 -3.40 10.40
N TYR A 67 4.34 -2.45 9.77
CA TYR A 67 3.45 -1.55 10.49
C TYR A 67 2.36 -2.34 11.21
N MET A 68 1.76 -3.30 10.50
CA MET A 68 0.71 -4.11 11.11
C MET A 68 1.25 -4.92 12.27
N ALA A 69 2.43 -5.52 12.11
CA ALA A 69 3.00 -6.34 13.16
C ALA A 69 3.41 -5.53 14.38
N GLU A 70 4.08 -4.40 14.14
CA GLU A 70 4.72 -3.66 15.22
C GLU A 70 3.79 -2.64 15.89
N VAL A 71 2.86 -2.08 15.12
CA VAL A 71 1.98 -1.05 15.64
C VAL A 71 0.61 -1.59 15.98
N LYS A 72 0.06 -2.45 15.12
CA LYS A 72 -1.29 -2.95 15.30
C LYS A 72 -1.36 -4.35 15.90
N GLY A 73 -0.23 -5.03 16.02
CA GLY A 73 -0.20 -6.37 16.59
C GLY A 73 -0.80 -7.44 15.69
N VAL A 74 -0.76 -7.23 14.39
CA VAL A 74 -1.32 -8.17 13.40
C VAL A 74 -0.20 -8.61 12.47
N PRO A 75 0.56 -9.63 12.81
CA PRO A 75 1.65 -10.09 11.95
C PRO A 75 1.14 -10.85 10.74
N ALA A 76 1.83 -10.68 9.62
CA ALA A 76 1.56 -11.48 8.44
C ALA A 76 2.12 -12.88 8.67
N ALA A 77 1.32 -13.89 8.38
CA ALA A 77 1.72 -15.27 8.61
C ALA A 77 2.37 -15.89 7.37
N ARG A 78 2.82 -15.08 6.44
CA ARG A 78 3.45 -15.62 5.24
C ARG A 78 4.96 -15.77 5.42
N ALA A 79 5.46 -16.76 4.76
CA ALA A 79 6.89 -17.07 4.87
C ALA A 79 7.73 -16.03 4.17
#